data_0d0addf803f46cedeffea79051051c1e
#
_entry.id   0d0addf803f46cedeffea79051051c1e
#
_cell.length_a   1.000
_cell.length_b   1.000
_cell.length_c   1.000
_cell.angle_alpha   90.00
_cell.angle_beta   90.00
_cell.angle_gamma   90.00
#
_symmetry.space_group_name_H-M   'P 1'
#
loop_
_entity.id
_entity.type
_entity.pdbx_description
1 polymer ?
#
loop_
_entity_poly.entity_id
_entity_poly.type
_entity_poly.pdbx_seq_one_letter_code
_entity_poly.pdbx_strand_id
1 'polypeptide(L)'
;MILALAPLLLLRAATVPSPPSGDARSVIERLERRQRGVVDIVAGFTQTYRSGALGHEIVERGELRLKRPGRMRWEYKSPDMKLLVADGEKFFFYVPADRQVTVTAQSDQHSVAAVLLTGRTSLLEEFSAAADAGAPPGLVRVRLTPRKQAQDVDHVLVDVDAEARIRSIHVVDSQNNTSRFDFVDIRENTGIPDRLFRFETPKGVEVIEG
;
A
#
# COMPACT_ATOMS: atom_id res chain seq x y z
N MET A 1 11.73 -69.21 2.16
CA MET A 1 12.45 -68.01 1.74
C MET A 1 11.43 -67.12 1.07
N ILE A 2 10.85 -66.20 1.86
CA ILE A 2 9.73 -65.33 1.42
C ILE A 2 10.34 -63.94 1.22
N LEU A 3 10.38 -63.48 -0.06
CA LEU A 3 10.83 -62.16 -0.42
C LEU A 3 9.68 -61.18 -0.20
N ALA A 4 9.82 -60.27 0.75
CA ALA A 4 8.88 -59.17 0.97
C ALA A 4 9.23 -58.00 0.03
N LEU A 5 8.31 -57.66 -0.88
CA LEU A 5 8.37 -56.51 -1.78
C LEU A 5 7.84 -55.30 -1.03
N ALA A 6 8.69 -54.33 -0.69
CA ALA A 6 8.26 -53.06 -0.13
C ALA A 6 7.80 -52.08 -1.23
N PRO A 7 6.65 -51.40 -1.07
CA PRO A 7 6.21 -50.41 -2.05
C PRO A 7 7.01 -49.11 -1.93
N LEU A 8 7.62 -48.71 -3.03
CA LEU A 8 8.30 -47.43 -3.20
C LEU A 8 7.26 -46.30 -3.26
N LEU A 9 7.12 -45.55 -2.18
CA LEU A 9 6.28 -44.32 -2.14
C LEU A 9 6.98 -43.21 -2.94
N LEU A 10 6.49 -42.95 -4.15
CA LEU A 10 6.89 -41.79 -4.94
C LEU A 10 6.33 -40.51 -4.28
N LEU A 11 7.19 -39.81 -3.57
CA LEU A 11 6.90 -38.46 -3.07
C LEU A 11 6.76 -37.52 -4.28
N ARG A 12 5.54 -37.15 -4.64
CA ARG A 12 5.32 -36.07 -5.61
C ARG A 12 5.76 -34.76 -4.99
N ALA A 13 6.89 -34.21 -5.44
CA ALA A 13 7.29 -32.86 -5.16
C ALA A 13 6.21 -31.91 -5.71
N ALA A 14 5.55 -31.19 -4.82
CA ALA A 14 4.66 -30.09 -5.20
C ALA A 14 5.53 -29.03 -5.89
N THR A 15 5.32 -28.83 -7.18
CA THR A 15 5.93 -27.71 -7.92
C THR A 15 5.35 -26.42 -7.36
N VAL A 16 6.15 -25.71 -6.57
CA VAL A 16 5.86 -24.30 -6.22
C VAL A 16 5.88 -23.54 -7.54
N PRO A 17 4.79 -22.84 -7.93
CA PRO A 17 4.80 -22.05 -9.15
C PRO A 17 5.91 -21.00 -9.03
N SER A 18 6.83 -20.99 -9.99
CA SER A 18 7.85 -19.96 -10.12
C SER A 18 7.15 -18.60 -10.23
N PRO A 19 7.64 -17.55 -9.53
CA PRO A 19 7.07 -16.23 -9.68
C PRO A 19 7.15 -15.83 -11.16
N PRO A 20 6.14 -15.13 -11.70
CA PRO A 20 6.18 -14.69 -13.08
C PRO A 20 7.38 -13.77 -13.28
N SER A 21 8.38 -14.26 -14.01
CA SER A 21 9.54 -13.49 -14.47
C SER A 21 9.08 -12.52 -15.57
N GLY A 22 8.33 -11.50 -15.16
CA GLY A 22 7.91 -10.42 -16.06
C GLY A 22 8.88 -9.27 -15.96
N ASP A 23 9.19 -8.66 -17.11
CA ASP A 23 9.78 -7.33 -17.15
C ASP A 23 8.98 -6.40 -16.22
N ALA A 24 9.68 -5.55 -15.43
CA ALA A 24 9.07 -4.62 -14.46
C ALA A 24 7.93 -3.81 -15.07
N ARG A 25 8.09 -3.38 -16.33
CA ARG A 25 7.07 -2.68 -17.08
C ARG A 25 5.79 -3.51 -17.22
N SER A 26 5.91 -4.77 -17.59
CA SER A 26 4.75 -5.65 -17.76
C SER A 26 4.01 -5.93 -16.47
N VAL A 27 4.73 -5.95 -15.33
CA VAL A 27 4.13 -6.06 -13.99
C VAL A 27 3.28 -4.83 -13.69
N ILE A 28 3.82 -3.63 -13.92
CA ILE A 28 3.08 -2.37 -13.69
C ILE A 28 1.88 -2.25 -14.62
N GLU A 29 2.00 -2.59 -15.90
CA GLU A 29 0.88 -2.58 -16.85
C GLU A 29 -0.26 -3.54 -16.43
N ARG A 30 0.07 -4.72 -15.86
CA ARG A 30 -0.93 -5.63 -15.29
C ARG A 30 -1.58 -5.07 -14.05
N LEU A 31 -0.80 -4.46 -13.15
CA LEU A 31 -1.30 -3.78 -11.95
C LEU A 31 -2.30 -2.67 -12.33
N GLU A 32 -1.92 -1.77 -13.22
CA GLU A 32 -2.78 -0.68 -13.68
C GLU A 32 -4.06 -1.20 -14.36
N ARG A 33 -3.94 -2.25 -15.18
CA ARG A 33 -5.09 -2.89 -15.84
C ARG A 33 -6.07 -3.45 -14.80
N ARG A 34 -5.56 -4.14 -13.75
CA ARG A 34 -6.38 -4.61 -12.65
C ARG A 34 -7.06 -3.44 -11.93
N GLN A 35 -6.30 -2.44 -11.58
CA GLN A 35 -6.80 -1.27 -10.84
C GLN A 35 -7.96 -0.56 -11.55
N ARG A 36 -8.00 -0.56 -12.88
CA ARG A 36 -9.14 -0.01 -13.63
C ARG A 36 -10.48 -0.73 -13.37
N GLY A 37 -10.43 -2.01 -13.01
CA GLY A 37 -11.63 -2.82 -12.67
C GLY A 37 -12.02 -2.78 -11.19
N VAL A 38 -11.23 -2.12 -10.34
CA VAL A 38 -11.47 -2.06 -8.89
C VAL A 38 -12.10 -0.73 -8.52
N VAL A 39 -13.33 -0.77 -7.98
CA VAL A 39 -14.08 0.41 -7.54
C VAL A 39 -13.75 0.77 -6.11
N ASP A 40 -13.67 -0.24 -5.23
CA ASP A 40 -13.32 -0.04 -3.82
C ASP A 40 -12.43 -1.18 -3.29
N ILE A 41 -11.68 -0.86 -2.22
CA ILE A 41 -10.78 -1.78 -1.51
C ILE A 41 -10.99 -1.62 -0.01
N VAL A 42 -11.05 -2.74 0.71
CA VAL A 42 -10.86 -2.82 2.17
C VAL A 42 -9.66 -3.71 2.43
N ALA A 43 -8.75 -3.27 3.30
CA ALA A 43 -7.59 -4.05 3.70
C ALA A 43 -7.17 -3.71 5.14
N GLY A 44 -6.66 -4.70 5.86
CA GLY A 44 -5.82 -4.44 7.02
C GLY A 44 -4.45 -3.97 6.57
N PHE A 45 -3.80 -3.11 7.35
CA PHE A 45 -2.42 -2.71 7.08
C PHE A 45 -1.55 -2.73 8.34
N THR A 46 -0.27 -2.97 8.12
CA THR A 46 0.80 -2.67 9.06
C THR A 46 1.72 -1.67 8.40
N GLN A 47 1.97 -0.53 9.04
CA GLN A 47 2.98 0.43 8.65
C GLN A 47 4.18 0.28 9.57
N THR A 48 5.37 0.15 8.99
CA THR A 48 6.64 0.19 9.70
C THR A 48 7.43 1.39 9.21
N TYR A 49 7.61 2.38 10.06
CA TYR A 49 8.48 3.53 9.81
C TYR A 49 9.83 3.30 10.48
N ARG A 50 10.93 3.56 9.74
CA ARG A 50 12.28 3.50 10.27
C ARG A 50 13.05 4.76 9.89
N SER A 51 13.61 5.42 10.90
CA SER A 51 14.51 6.56 10.69
C SER A 51 15.87 6.09 10.20
N GLY A 52 16.32 6.65 9.08
CA GLY A 52 17.65 6.37 8.52
C GLY A 52 18.79 6.78 9.45
N ALA A 53 18.64 7.93 10.12
CA ALA A 53 19.67 8.47 11.01
C ALA A 53 19.73 7.76 12.37
N LEU A 54 18.58 7.47 12.98
CA LEU A 54 18.49 6.98 14.36
C LEU A 54 18.27 5.47 14.44
N GLY A 55 17.90 4.81 13.32
CA GLY A 55 17.53 3.39 13.31
C GLY A 55 16.29 3.06 14.15
N HIS A 56 15.60 4.07 14.68
CA HIS A 56 14.38 3.90 15.46
C HIS A 56 13.25 3.41 14.55
N GLU A 57 12.50 2.43 15.03
CA GLU A 57 11.39 1.82 14.30
C GLU A 57 10.08 2.03 15.05
N ILE A 58 9.05 2.45 14.31
CA ILE A 58 7.69 2.59 14.81
C ILE A 58 6.79 1.69 13.97
N VAL A 59 6.02 0.84 14.63
CA VAL A 59 5.07 -0.06 13.98
C VAL A 59 3.65 0.34 14.34
N GLU A 60 2.86 0.64 13.33
CA GLU A 60 1.46 1.02 13.45
C GLU A 60 0.58 0.05 12.67
N ARG A 61 -0.65 -0.17 13.13
CA ARG A 61 -1.61 -1.08 12.49
C ARG A 61 -2.97 -0.44 12.39
N GLY A 62 -3.69 -0.81 11.33
CA GLY A 62 -5.01 -0.26 11.11
C GLY A 62 -5.77 -0.91 9.97
N GLU A 63 -6.77 -0.19 9.50
CA GLU A 63 -7.62 -0.58 8.39
C GLU A 63 -7.65 0.54 7.33
N LEU A 64 -7.50 0.14 6.08
CA LEU A 64 -7.64 1.00 4.92
C LEU A 64 -8.98 0.73 4.24
N ARG A 65 -9.70 1.80 3.91
CA ARG A 65 -10.78 1.80 2.93
C ARG A 65 -10.47 2.79 1.83
N LEU A 66 -10.60 2.34 0.61
CA LEU A 66 -10.39 3.17 -0.57
C LEU A 66 -11.60 3.02 -1.49
N LYS A 67 -12.06 4.14 -2.07
CA LYS A 67 -13.11 4.13 -3.09
C LYS A 67 -12.80 5.14 -4.17
N ARG A 68 -12.82 4.70 -5.41
CA ARG A 68 -12.58 5.58 -6.55
C ARG A 68 -13.81 6.40 -6.93
N PRO A 69 -13.59 7.62 -7.42
CA PRO A 69 -12.31 8.31 -7.52
C PRO A 69 -11.89 8.99 -6.20
N GLY A 70 -10.62 8.80 -5.80
CA GLY A 70 -9.93 9.65 -4.84
C GLY A 70 -10.36 9.60 -3.38
N ARG A 71 -11.33 8.79 -2.98
CA ARG A 71 -11.76 8.69 -1.59
C ARG A 71 -10.92 7.67 -0.84
N MET A 72 -10.45 8.04 0.35
CA MET A 72 -9.64 7.17 1.20
C MET A 72 -10.00 7.37 2.66
N ARG A 73 -9.86 6.31 3.45
CA ARG A 73 -9.95 6.32 4.90
C ARG A 73 -8.93 5.36 5.48
N TRP A 74 -7.96 5.89 6.22
CA TRP A 74 -6.98 5.13 6.98
C TRP A 74 -7.31 5.28 8.45
N GLU A 75 -7.64 4.19 9.10
CA GLU A 75 -7.89 4.14 10.54
C GLU A 75 -6.73 3.42 11.21
N TYR A 76 -5.81 4.17 11.82
CA TYR A 76 -4.79 3.64 12.68
C TYR A 76 -5.42 3.26 14.02
N LYS A 77 -5.16 2.04 14.48
CA LYS A 77 -5.76 1.46 15.68
C LYS A 77 -4.75 1.17 16.78
N SER A 78 -3.47 1.08 16.44
CA SER A 78 -2.38 0.72 17.36
C SER A 78 -1.04 1.28 16.84
N PRO A 79 -0.14 1.77 17.73
CA PRO A 79 -0.36 1.96 19.16
C PRO A 79 -1.33 3.11 19.45
N ASP A 80 -1.32 4.17 18.64
CA ASP A 80 -2.14 5.36 18.81
C ASP A 80 -3.22 5.45 17.73
N MET A 81 -4.38 5.95 18.12
CA MET A 81 -5.47 6.19 17.19
C MET A 81 -5.18 7.43 16.35
N LYS A 82 -5.22 7.28 15.03
CA LYS A 82 -5.17 8.38 14.05
C LYS A 82 -6.16 8.08 12.95
N LEU A 83 -6.71 9.10 12.36
CA LEU A 83 -7.65 8.97 11.26
C LEU A 83 -7.28 9.92 10.13
N LEU A 84 -7.04 9.36 8.94
CA LEU A 84 -6.85 10.11 7.72
C LEU A 84 -8.05 9.85 6.81
N VAL A 85 -8.71 10.91 6.38
CA VAL A 85 -9.86 10.82 5.47
C VAL A 85 -9.64 11.75 4.28
N ALA A 86 -9.80 11.21 3.07
CA ALA A 86 -9.93 11.97 1.85
C ALA A 86 -11.35 11.76 1.31
N ASP A 87 -12.15 12.82 1.19
CA ASP A 87 -13.55 12.75 0.77
C ASP A 87 -13.77 12.98 -0.73
N GLY A 88 -12.70 13.33 -1.44
CA GLY A 88 -12.68 13.69 -2.87
C GLY A 88 -12.30 15.14 -3.11
N GLU A 89 -12.46 16.01 -2.12
CA GLU A 89 -12.15 17.45 -2.17
C GLU A 89 -11.13 17.86 -1.10
N LYS A 90 -11.35 17.40 0.14
CA LYS A 90 -10.55 17.72 1.31
C LYS A 90 -9.86 16.47 1.86
N PHE A 91 -8.76 16.72 2.54
CA PHE A 91 -8.04 15.74 3.32
C PHE A 91 -8.05 16.17 4.79
N PHE A 92 -8.41 15.23 5.65
CA PHE A 92 -8.51 15.40 7.09
C PHE A 92 -7.49 14.49 7.77
N PHE A 93 -6.62 15.05 8.60
CA PHE A 93 -5.76 14.29 9.48
C PHE A 93 -6.14 14.57 10.93
N TYR A 94 -6.79 13.62 11.57
CA TYR A 94 -7.31 13.73 12.92
C TYR A 94 -6.50 12.87 13.90
N VAL A 95 -6.01 13.49 14.98
CA VAL A 95 -5.34 12.85 16.10
C VAL A 95 -6.19 13.04 17.37
N PRO A 96 -6.95 12.02 17.79
CA PRO A 96 -7.84 12.13 18.95
C PRO A 96 -7.15 12.53 20.25
N ALA A 97 -5.93 12.04 20.48
CA ALA A 97 -5.14 12.33 21.69
C ALA A 97 -4.84 13.83 21.80
N ASP A 98 -4.57 14.51 20.69
CA ASP A 98 -4.26 15.93 20.64
C ASP A 98 -5.51 16.81 20.53
N ARG A 99 -6.69 16.18 20.31
CA ARG A 99 -7.94 16.88 19.98
C ARG A 99 -7.81 17.86 18.82
N GLN A 100 -7.07 17.47 17.79
CA GLN A 100 -6.73 18.32 16.68
C GLN A 100 -7.02 17.63 15.35
N VAL A 101 -7.56 18.37 14.39
CA VAL A 101 -7.69 17.96 13.00
C VAL A 101 -7.03 18.99 12.09
N THR A 102 -6.14 18.52 11.24
CA THR A 102 -5.59 19.32 10.14
C THR A 102 -6.44 19.08 8.89
N VAL A 103 -6.86 20.17 8.24
CA VAL A 103 -7.67 20.12 7.01
C VAL A 103 -6.90 20.80 5.89
N THR A 104 -6.71 20.10 4.79
CA THR A 104 -6.03 20.62 3.59
C THR A 104 -6.83 20.29 2.34
N ALA A 105 -6.55 20.95 1.23
CA ALA A 105 -7.07 20.52 -0.05
C ALA A 105 -6.48 19.14 -0.40
N GLN A 106 -7.32 18.25 -0.95
CA GLN A 106 -6.83 16.91 -1.32
C GLN A 106 -5.80 16.95 -2.46
N SER A 107 -5.85 17.98 -3.32
CA SER A 107 -4.84 18.22 -4.35
C SER A 107 -3.43 18.38 -3.80
N ASP A 108 -3.29 18.86 -2.58
CA ASP A 108 -2.01 19.15 -1.94
C ASP A 108 -1.43 17.91 -1.24
N GLN A 109 -2.19 16.82 -1.20
CA GLN A 109 -1.75 15.56 -0.65
C GLN A 109 -1.07 14.71 -1.71
N HIS A 110 0.23 14.64 -1.63
CA HIS A 110 1.08 13.93 -2.59
C HIS A 110 1.67 12.62 -2.05
N SER A 111 0.98 11.94 -1.14
CA SER A 111 1.46 10.64 -0.64
C SER A 111 1.62 9.65 -1.79
N VAL A 112 2.86 9.17 -1.99
CA VAL A 112 3.18 8.18 -3.04
C VAL A 112 2.38 6.89 -2.84
N ALA A 113 2.17 6.47 -1.58
CA ALA A 113 1.32 5.31 -1.29
C ALA A 113 -0.12 5.53 -1.77
N ALA A 114 -0.67 6.74 -1.58
CA ALA A 114 -1.99 7.08 -2.09
C ALA A 114 -2.06 7.08 -3.62
N VAL A 115 -1.06 7.61 -4.30
CA VAL A 115 -0.97 7.58 -5.78
C VAL A 115 -0.99 6.14 -6.29
N LEU A 116 -0.15 5.26 -5.72
CA LEU A 116 -0.06 3.86 -6.08
C LEU A 116 -1.37 3.09 -5.85
N LEU A 117 -2.07 3.37 -4.75
CA LEU A 117 -3.30 2.67 -4.39
C LEU A 117 -4.52 3.19 -5.15
N THR A 118 -4.56 4.49 -5.45
CA THR A 118 -5.72 5.10 -6.13
C THR A 118 -5.73 4.85 -7.64
N GLY A 119 -4.58 4.61 -8.26
CA GLY A 119 -4.46 4.44 -9.71
C GLY A 119 -4.96 5.66 -10.50
N ARG A 120 -4.76 6.88 -9.96
CA ARG A 120 -5.23 8.14 -10.58
C ARG A 120 -4.42 8.55 -11.80
N THR A 121 -3.15 8.17 -11.83
CA THR A 121 -2.19 8.50 -12.89
C THR A 121 -1.51 7.24 -13.39
N SER A 122 -0.97 7.27 -14.60
CA SER A 122 -0.11 6.18 -15.08
C SER A 122 1.20 6.16 -14.32
N LEU A 123 1.48 5.04 -13.65
CA LEU A 123 2.71 4.87 -12.89
C LEU A 123 3.95 4.93 -13.78
N LEU A 124 3.83 4.48 -15.03
CA LEU A 124 4.95 4.53 -15.99
C LEU A 124 5.21 5.93 -16.55
N GLU A 125 4.26 6.85 -16.41
CA GLU A 125 4.49 8.28 -16.72
C GLU A 125 5.19 8.99 -15.57
N GLU A 126 4.84 8.67 -14.33
CA GLU A 126 5.39 9.30 -13.14
C GLU A 126 6.74 8.68 -12.71
N PHE A 127 6.94 7.37 -12.95
CA PHE A 127 8.08 6.62 -12.48
C PHE A 127 8.79 5.87 -13.60
N SER A 128 10.09 5.66 -13.45
CA SER A 128 10.80 4.59 -14.12
C SER A 128 10.67 3.30 -13.30
N ALA A 129 10.50 2.16 -13.98
CA ALA A 129 10.30 0.87 -13.34
C ALA A 129 11.48 -0.07 -13.63
N ALA A 130 12.01 -0.73 -12.62
CA ALA A 130 13.04 -1.74 -12.72
C ALA A 130 12.69 -2.97 -11.86
N ALA A 131 13.11 -4.15 -12.28
CA ALA A 131 12.96 -5.36 -11.47
C ALA A 131 13.89 -5.28 -10.25
N ASP A 132 13.40 -5.76 -9.10
CA ASP A 132 14.18 -5.85 -7.86
C ASP A 132 14.15 -7.29 -7.34
N ALA A 133 15.33 -7.86 -7.08
CA ALA A 133 15.48 -9.28 -6.70
C ALA A 133 15.08 -9.56 -5.24
N GLY A 134 14.82 -8.53 -4.41
CA GLY A 134 14.51 -8.67 -2.99
C GLY A 134 13.04 -9.01 -2.67
N ALA A 135 12.29 -9.55 -3.64
CA ALA A 135 10.88 -9.91 -3.43
C ALA A 135 10.73 -11.07 -2.43
N PRO A 136 9.73 -11.00 -1.54
CA PRO A 136 9.32 -12.18 -0.75
C PRO A 136 8.85 -13.33 -1.65
N PRO A 137 8.90 -14.58 -1.16
CA PRO A 137 8.41 -15.74 -1.92
C PRO A 137 6.97 -15.54 -2.42
N GLY A 138 6.72 -15.85 -3.70
CA GLY A 138 5.41 -15.70 -4.33
C GLY A 138 5.03 -14.29 -4.78
N LEU A 139 5.89 -13.29 -4.55
CA LEU A 139 5.69 -11.91 -4.99
C LEU A 139 6.73 -11.52 -6.04
N VAL A 140 6.40 -10.48 -6.80
CA VAL A 140 7.34 -9.79 -7.69
C VAL A 140 7.55 -8.39 -7.14
N ARG A 141 8.81 -7.99 -6.96
CA ARG A 141 9.16 -6.65 -6.55
C ARG A 141 9.55 -5.80 -7.72
N VAL A 142 8.95 -4.61 -7.79
CA VAL A 142 9.29 -3.58 -8.75
C VAL A 142 9.80 -2.36 -7.98
N ARG A 143 10.97 -1.86 -8.38
CA ARG A 143 11.51 -0.57 -7.96
C ARG A 143 10.96 0.50 -8.89
N LEU A 144 10.32 1.50 -8.31
CA LEU A 144 9.81 2.69 -8.96
C LEU A 144 10.66 3.89 -8.52
N THR A 145 11.28 4.58 -9.48
CA THR A 145 12.06 5.79 -9.22
C THR A 145 11.32 6.97 -9.87
N PRO A 146 11.00 8.05 -9.13
CA PRO A 146 10.32 9.21 -9.68
C PRO A 146 11.08 9.79 -10.89
N ARG A 147 10.37 10.12 -11.97
CA ARG A 147 10.97 10.76 -13.15
C ARG A 147 11.26 12.24 -12.93
N LYS A 148 10.45 12.87 -12.07
CA LYS A 148 10.65 14.24 -11.62
C LYS A 148 11.03 14.20 -10.15
N GLN A 149 12.00 15.00 -9.76
CA GLN A 149 12.38 15.13 -8.35
C GLN A 149 11.23 15.81 -7.62
N ALA A 150 10.33 15.02 -7.07
CA ALA A 150 9.20 15.48 -6.29
C ALA A 150 9.29 14.85 -4.90
N GLN A 151 9.20 15.69 -3.86
CA GLN A 151 8.93 15.27 -2.48
C GLN A 151 9.96 14.34 -1.82
N ASP A 152 11.24 14.64 -1.86
CA ASP A 152 12.28 13.92 -1.08
C ASP A 152 12.27 12.37 -1.21
N VAL A 153 11.47 11.80 -2.13
CA VAL A 153 11.40 10.35 -2.38
C VAL A 153 12.54 9.94 -3.30
N ASP A 154 13.40 9.05 -2.82
CA ASP A 154 14.44 8.44 -3.63
C ASP A 154 13.86 7.34 -4.53
N HIS A 155 13.16 6.39 -3.94
CA HIS A 155 12.48 5.34 -4.69
C HIS A 155 11.36 4.67 -3.87
N VAL A 156 10.57 3.86 -4.57
CA VAL A 156 9.53 3.04 -3.96
C VAL A 156 9.68 1.59 -4.42
N LEU A 157 9.61 0.65 -3.49
CA LEU A 157 9.51 -0.77 -3.81
C LEU A 157 8.06 -1.20 -3.66
N VAL A 158 7.54 -1.89 -4.68
CA VAL A 158 6.17 -2.39 -4.69
C VAL A 158 6.19 -3.89 -4.86
N ASP A 159 5.65 -4.62 -3.90
CA ASP A 159 5.48 -6.06 -3.98
C ASP A 159 4.09 -6.39 -4.51
N VAL A 160 4.05 -7.15 -5.60
CA VAL A 160 2.84 -7.48 -6.35
C VAL A 160 2.66 -8.99 -6.39
N ASP A 161 1.45 -9.48 -6.10
CA ASP A 161 1.13 -10.91 -6.18
C ASP A 161 0.80 -11.38 -7.63
N ALA A 162 0.55 -12.67 -7.78
CA ALA A 162 0.23 -13.29 -9.08
C ALA A 162 -1.04 -12.71 -9.71
N GLU A 163 -1.99 -12.25 -8.90
CA GLU A 163 -3.23 -11.59 -9.31
C GLU A 163 -3.06 -10.09 -9.59
N ALA A 164 -1.84 -9.60 -9.57
CA ALA A 164 -1.50 -8.18 -9.74
C ALA A 164 -2.11 -7.26 -8.67
N ARG A 165 -2.21 -7.71 -7.40
CA ARG A 165 -2.58 -6.87 -6.25
C ARG A 165 -1.32 -6.38 -5.57
N ILE A 166 -1.33 -5.16 -5.09
CA ILE A 166 -0.28 -4.61 -4.24
C ILE A 166 -0.36 -5.28 -2.86
N ARG A 167 0.72 -5.95 -2.47
CA ARG A 167 0.85 -6.59 -1.15
C ARG A 167 1.67 -5.75 -0.19
N SER A 168 2.66 -5.02 -0.70
CA SER A 168 3.36 -4.01 0.09
C SER A 168 3.80 -2.82 -0.76
N ILE A 169 3.95 -1.68 -0.08
CA ILE A 169 4.56 -0.45 -0.61
C ILE A 169 5.64 -0.04 0.37
N HIS A 170 6.84 0.19 -0.13
CA HIS A 170 7.98 0.55 0.69
C HIS A 170 8.60 1.83 0.11
N VAL A 171 8.34 2.96 0.74
CA VAL A 171 8.83 4.28 0.34
C VAL A 171 10.17 4.53 1.03
N VAL A 172 11.18 4.91 0.27
CA VAL A 172 12.49 5.32 0.76
C VAL A 172 12.71 6.78 0.36
N ASP A 173 13.03 7.62 1.32
CA ASP A 173 13.33 9.03 1.07
C ASP A 173 14.84 9.29 0.88
N SER A 174 15.19 10.53 0.50
CA SER A 174 16.58 10.95 0.27
C SER A 174 17.45 10.93 1.52
N GLN A 175 16.85 10.88 2.72
CA GLN A 175 17.53 10.77 4.01
C GLN A 175 17.63 9.31 4.49
N ASN A 176 17.22 8.36 3.62
CA ASN A 176 17.17 6.92 3.93
C ASN A 176 16.18 6.57 5.07
N ASN A 177 15.19 7.44 5.35
CA ASN A 177 14.04 7.01 6.13
C ASN A 177 13.19 6.08 5.28
N THR A 178 12.58 5.09 5.91
CA THR A 178 11.71 4.15 5.20
C THR A 178 10.33 4.11 5.83
N SER A 179 9.31 4.04 4.98
CA SER A 179 7.92 3.81 5.40
C SER A 179 7.38 2.63 4.60
N ARG A 180 7.20 1.49 5.25
CA ARG A 180 6.69 0.26 4.63
C ARG A 180 5.25 0.03 5.06
N PHE A 181 4.38 -0.23 4.09
CA PHE A 181 3.01 -0.64 4.30
C PHE A 181 2.84 -2.07 3.79
N ASP A 182 2.45 -2.98 4.66
CA ASP A 182 2.06 -4.36 4.31
C ASP A 182 0.55 -4.48 4.40
N PHE A 183 -0.10 -5.02 3.34
CA PHE A 183 -1.55 -5.15 3.24
C PHE A 183 -1.98 -6.61 3.39
N VAL A 184 -2.98 -6.83 4.25
CA VAL A 184 -3.58 -8.14 4.52
C VAL A 184 -5.09 -8.09 4.32
N ASP A 185 -5.72 -9.24 4.14
CA ASP A 185 -7.17 -9.39 4.03
C ASP A 185 -7.81 -8.46 2.99
N ILE A 186 -7.12 -8.30 1.85
CA ILE A 186 -7.53 -7.40 0.77
C ILE A 186 -8.83 -7.91 0.15
N ARG A 187 -9.87 -7.10 0.22
CA ARG A 187 -11.18 -7.33 -0.41
C ARG A 187 -11.47 -6.18 -1.35
N GLU A 188 -11.90 -6.50 -2.56
CA GLU A 188 -12.17 -5.55 -3.63
C GLU A 188 -13.64 -5.58 -4.01
N ASN A 189 -14.18 -4.44 -4.47
CA ASN A 189 -15.55 -4.31 -4.99
C ASN A 189 -16.62 -4.75 -3.98
N THR A 190 -16.44 -4.33 -2.73
CA THR A 190 -17.33 -4.69 -1.60
C THR A 190 -18.55 -3.78 -1.47
N GLY A 191 -18.62 -2.72 -2.27
CA GLY A 191 -19.73 -1.77 -2.24
C GLY A 191 -19.67 -0.81 -1.04
N ILE A 192 -18.50 -0.29 -0.71
CA ILE A 192 -18.31 0.63 0.43
C ILE A 192 -19.24 1.85 0.27
N PRO A 193 -20.08 2.18 1.27
CA PRO A 193 -20.96 3.33 1.21
C PRO A 193 -20.19 4.65 1.35
N ASP A 194 -20.56 5.67 0.58
CA ASP A 194 -19.88 6.98 0.52
C ASP A 194 -19.82 7.70 1.85
N ARG A 195 -20.79 7.48 2.76
CA ARG A 195 -20.80 8.10 4.09
C ARG A 195 -19.56 7.76 4.94
N LEU A 196 -18.87 6.65 4.66
CA LEU A 196 -17.66 6.27 5.39
C LEU A 196 -16.47 7.16 5.06
N PHE A 197 -16.53 7.93 3.99
CA PHE A 197 -15.49 8.88 3.59
C PHE A 197 -15.80 10.32 3.98
N ARG A 198 -16.88 10.55 4.77
CA ARG A 198 -17.17 11.85 5.37
C ARG A 198 -16.47 11.95 6.70
N PHE A 199 -15.89 13.11 6.98
CA PHE A 199 -15.34 13.44 8.28
C PHE A 199 -16.20 14.53 8.92
N GLU A 200 -16.66 14.26 10.13
CA GLU A 200 -17.38 15.24 10.95
C GLU A 200 -16.48 15.58 12.14
N THR A 201 -16.13 16.86 12.28
CA THR A 201 -15.26 17.32 13.37
C THR A 201 -15.94 17.09 14.72
N PRO A 202 -15.37 16.26 15.61
CA PRO A 202 -15.97 16.03 16.91
C PRO A 202 -16.00 17.31 17.77
N LYS A 203 -16.95 17.39 18.69
CA LYS A 203 -17.10 18.56 19.57
C LYS A 203 -15.84 18.78 20.41
N GLY A 204 -15.32 20.01 20.41
CA GLY A 204 -14.13 20.36 21.20
C GLY A 204 -12.80 19.96 20.55
N VAL A 205 -12.81 19.65 19.26
CA VAL A 205 -11.61 19.45 18.45
C VAL A 205 -11.22 20.75 17.80
N GLU A 206 -9.93 21.09 17.88
CA GLU A 206 -9.33 22.23 17.17
C GLU A 206 -9.17 21.90 15.70
N VAL A 207 -9.54 22.85 14.83
CA VAL A 207 -9.38 22.73 13.38
C VAL A 207 -8.22 23.62 12.95
N ILE A 208 -7.22 23.01 12.31
CA ILE A 208 -6.10 23.71 11.67
C ILE A 208 -6.28 23.61 10.17
N GLU A 209 -6.40 24.76 9.51
CA GLU A 209 -6.41 24.84 8.05
C GLU A 209 -4.97 25.02 7.55
N GLY A 210 -4.55 24.19 6.57
CA GLY A 210 -3.22 24.21 5.93
C GLY A 210 -3.28 24.70 4.48
#